data_26580240c1dccc7c2857e1a974fadb68
#
_entry.id   26580240c1dccc7c2857e1a974fadb68
#
_cell.length_a   1.000
_cell.length_b   1.000
_cell.length_c   1.000
_cell.angle_alpha   90.00
_cell.angle_beta   90.00
_cell.angle_gamma   90.00
#
_symmetry.space_group_name_H-M   'P 1'
#
loop_
_entity.id
_entity.type
_entity.pdbx_description
1 polymer ?
#
loop_
_entity_poly.entity_id
_entity_poly.type
_entity_poly.pdbx_seq_one_letter_code
_entity_poly.pdbx_strand_id
1 'polypeptide(L)'
;CWSFNTIRENMKSIADAGFTMVQTSPANHCFIGDGGGKQIMGNGKWYYHYQPLDWTIGNYQMGTRDEFIAMCAEAKKYGVRVIVDVLPNHTAFDTSAVAQGLRDAVGGIDNLYHANGLVEIKDYNDRLQCTTSGVGGLPDVNTENPDFQYYYMQYVADLIRCGAGGFRYDTAKHIGLPSDPLD
;
A
#
# COMPACT_ATOMS: atom_id res chain seq x y z
N CYS A 1 -6.68 13.53 -1.49
CA CYS A 1 -6.54 12.40 -2.42
C CYS A 1 -7.77 12.34 -3.32
N TRP A 2 -7.59 11.92 -4.57
CA TRP A 2 -8.68 11.65 -5.50
C TRP A 2 -9.02 10.16 -5.48
N SER A 3 -10.31 9.83 -5.53
CA SER A 3 -10.75 8.44 -5.73
C SER A 3 -10.44 7.96 -7.15
N PHE A 4 -10.51 6.65 -7.37
CA PHE A 4 -10.34 6.06 -8.71
C PHE A 4 -11.32 6.67 -9.72
N ASN A 5 -12.58 6.89 -9.32
CA ASN A 5 -13.57 7.53 -10.16
C ASN A 5 -13.23 9.00 -10.45
N THR A 6 -12.79 9.76 -9.44
CA THR A 6 -12.38 11.15 -9.66
C THR A 6 -11.22 11.25 -10.64
N ILE A 7 -10.21 10.36 -10.51
CA ILE A 7 -9.08 10.30 -11.46
C ILE A 7 -9.60 9.96 -12.86
N ARG A 8 -10.47 8.95 -12.97
CA ARG A 8 -11.05 8.51 -14.24
C ARG A 8 -11.79 9.66 -14.94
N GLU A 9 -12.64 10.39 -14.23
CA GLU A 9 -13.45 11.49 -14.75
C GLU A 9 -12.61 12.68 -15.22
N ASN A 10 -11.43 12.86 -14.64
CA ASN A 10 -10.50 13.93 -14.99
C ASN A 10 -9.38 13.46 -15.95
N MET A 11 -9.41 12.23 -16.44
CA MET A 11 -8.30 11.66 -17.21
C MET A 11 -8.00 12.43 -18.50
N LYS A 12 -9.05 12.90 -19.19
CA LYS A 12 -8.87 13.73 -20.37
C LYS A 12 -8.13 15.03 -20.05
N SER A 13 -8.51 15.70 -18.98
CA SER A 13 -7.87 16.96 -18.55
C SER A 13 -6.41 16.75 -18.14
N ILE A 14 -6.09 15.60 -17.50
CA ILE A 14 -4.72 15.20 -17.16
C ILE A 14 -3.88 15.04 -18.42
N ALA A 15 -4.41 14.33 -19.42
CA ALA A 15 -3.72 14.13 -20.70
C ALA A 15 -3.56 15.44 -21.50
N ASP A 16 -4.61 16.26 -21.56
CA ASP A 16 -4.59 17.58 -22.25
C ASP A 16 -3.57 18.53 -21.62
N ALA A 17 -3.33 18.40 -20.32
CA ALA A 17 -2.28 19.16 -19.60
C ALA A 17 -0.86 18.62 -19.87
N GLY A 18 -0.71 17.57 -20.66
CA GLY A 18 0.56 16.99 -21.07
C GLY A 18 1.15 15.95 -20.11
N PHE A 19 0.40 15.51 -19.08
CA PHE A 19 0.85 14.44 -18.20
C PHE A 19 0.72 13.08 -18.89
N THR A 20 1.79 12.28 -18.81
CA THR A 20 1.85 10.93 -19.36
C THR A 20 1.72 9.84 -18.30
N MET A 21 1.67 10.23 -17.04
CA MET A 21 1.49 9.35 -15.88
C MET A 21 0.67 10.04 -14.81
N VAL A 22 -0.09 9.25 -14.05
CA VAL A 22 -0.78 9.68 -12.83
C VAL A 22 -0.46 8.68 -11.71
N GLN A 23 -0.05 9.19 -10.56
CA GLN A 23 0.16 8.37 -9.37
C GLN A 23 -1.10 8.38 -8.50
N THR A 24 -1.56 7.19 -8.12
CA THR A 24 -2.64 7.03 -7.13
C THR A 24 -2.06 6.93 -5.72
N SER A 25 -2.86 7.23 -4.71
CA SER A 25 -2.62 6.75 -3.35
C SER A 25 -2.74 5.23 -3.30
N PRO A 26 -2.27 4.58 -2.20
CA PRO A 26 -2.33 3.13 -2.07
C PRO A 26 -3.72 2.55 -2.32
N ALA A 27 -3.77 1.50 -3.12
CA ALA A 27 -5.01 0.83 -3.52
C ALA A 27 -5.43 -0.30 -2.58
N ASN A 28 -4.58 -0.64 -1.61
CA ASN A 28 -4.81 -1.73 -0.66
C ASN A 28 -5.94 -1.42 0.34
N HIS A 29 -6.52 -2.47 0.90
CA HIS A 29 -7.43 -2.35 2.05
C HIS A 29 -6.68 -1.69 3.23
N CYS A 30 -7.29 -0.71 3.86
CA CYS A 30 -6.63 0.12 4.85
C CYS A 30 -7.49 0.39 6.08
N PHE A 31 -6.86 0.90 7.13
CA PHE A 31 -7.50 1.30 8.37
C PHE A 31 -8.64 2.30 8.14
N ILE A 32 -9.74 2.11 8.86
CA ILE A 32 -10.91 2.98 8.88
C ILE A 32 -10.96 3.65 10.24
N GLY A 33 -10.37 4.81 10.37
CA GLY A 33 -10.34 5.53 11.64
C GLY A 33 -11.64 6.24 11.99
N ASP A 34 -11.57 7.13 12.97
CA ASP A 34 -12.67 7.91 13.47
C ASP A 34 -13.44 8.62 12.35
N GLY A 35 -14.77 8.61 12.45
CA GLY A 35 -15.65 9.21 11.47
C GLY A 35 -15.73 8.45 10.14
N GLY A 36 -15.24 7.19 10.11
CA GLY A 36 -15.27 6.32 8.93
C GLY A 36 -14.37 6.80 7.80
N GLY A 37 -13.47 7.75 8.04
CA GLY A 37 -12.44 8.20 7.10
C GLY A 37 -12.92 8.64 5.72
N LYS A 38 -14.22 8.81 5.51
CA LYS A 38 -14.85 8.95 4.18
C LYS A 38 -14.55 10.26 3.46
N GLN A 39 -13.93 11.21 4.11
CA GLN A 39 -13.64 12.49 3.48
C GLN A 39 -12.33 12.41 2.71
N ILE A 40 -12.43 12.24 1.42
CA ILE A 40 -11.30 12.17 0.49
C ILE A 40 -10.72 13.57 0.24
N MET A 41 -11.57 14.59 0.26
CA MET A 41 -11.21 15.99 0.06
C MET A 41 -11.43 16.80 1.34
N GLY A 42 -10.57 17.76 1.62
CA GLY A 42 -10.67 18.61 2.80
C GLY A 42 -10.16 17.93 4.07
N ASN A 43 -11.03 17.60 5.00
CA ASN A 43 -10.68 17.05 6.31
C ASN A 43 -10.39 15.54 6.31
N GLY A 44 -10.27 14.91 5.16
CA GLY A 44 -9.96 13.50 5.02
C GLY A 44 -8.60 13.12 5.61
N LYS A 45 -8.52 11.96 6.19
CA LYS A 45 -7.29 11.45 6.80
C LYS A 45 -6.51 10.63 5.77
N TRP A 46 -5.85 11.31 4.85
CA TRP A 46 -5.07 10.72 3.76
C TRP A 46 -4.08 9.65 4.22
N TYR A 47 -3.54 9.77 5.44
CA TYR A 47 -2.58 8.84 6.02
C TYR A 47 -3.17 7.46 6.36
N TYR A 48 -4.50 7.29 6.35
CA TYR A 48 -5.10 5.96 6.49
C TYR A 48 -4.83 5.04 5.30
N HIS A 49 -4.62 5.59 4.11
CA HIS A 49 -4.19 4.78 2.95
C HIS A 49 -2.86 4.08 3.21
N TYR A 50 -1.99 4.68 4.03
CA TYR A 50 -0.68 4.17 4.40
C TYR A 50 -0.71 3.31 5.68
N GLN A 51 -1.87 2.82 6.04
CA GLN A 51 -2.10 1.90 7.15
C GLN A 51 -2.81 0.63 6.63
N PRO A 52 -2.09 -0.26 5.94
CA PRO A 52 -2.68 -1.48 5.38
C PRO A 52 -3.24 -2.40 6.46
N LEU A 53 -4.40 -3.00 6.15
CA LEU A 53 -4.97 -4.11 6.90
C LEU A 53 -4.96 -5.40 6.08
N ASP A 54 -4.79 -5.26 4.76
CA ASP A 54 -4.71 -6.35 3.81
C ASP A 54 -4.12 -5.83 2.49
N TRP A 55 -3.57 -6.73 1.69
CA TRP A 55 -3.10 -6.44 0.35
C TRP A 55 -4.06 -7.03 -0.69
N THR A 56 -5.24 -6.42 -0.75
CA THR A 56 -6.28 -6.62 -1.77
C THR A 56 -6.70 -5.26 -2.32
N ILE A 57 -7.11 -5.22 -3.61
CA ILE A 57 -7.44 -3.95 -4.27
C ILE A 57 -8.81 -3.46 -3.80
N GLY A 58 -8.84 -2.23 -3.32
CA GLY A 58 -10.03 -1.51 -2.93
C GLY A 58 -10.00 -1.08 -1.47
N ASN A 59 -10.44 0.14 -1.25
CA ASN A 59 -10.67 0.68 0.08
C ASN A 59 -11.77 1.75 0.03
N TYR A 60 -12.26 2.10 1.20
CA TYR A 60 -13.40 3.02 1.33
C TYR A 60 -13.15 4.45 0.81
N GLN A 61 -11.88 4.88 0.69
CA GLN A 61 -11.53 6.21 0.19
C GLN A 61 -11.27 6.23 -1.31
N MET A 62 -10.53 5.23 -1.81
CA MET A 62 -10.13 5.19 -3.21
C MET A 62 -11.21 4.62 -4.11
N GLY A 63 -11.95 3.63 -3.63
CA GLY A 63 -12.98 2.93 -4.39
C GLY A 63 -12.74 1.43 -4.47
N THR A 64 -13.55 0.79 -5.31
CA THR A 64 -13.55 -0.67 -5.51
C THR A 64 -12.50 -1.12 -6.54
N ARG A 65 -12.25 -2.42 -6.60
CA ARG A 65 -11.41 -3.04 -7.64
C ARG A 65 -11.95 -2.76 -9.05
N ASP A 66 -13.26 -2.78 -9.25
CA ASP A 66 -13.88 -2.51 -10.57
C ASP A 66 -13.68 -1.04 -10.96
N GLU A 67 -13.77 -0.12 -10.02
CA GLU A 67 -13.48 1.31 -10.26
C GLU A 67 -12.00 1.53 -10.59
N PHE A 68 -11.08 0.77 -9.98
CA PHE A 68 -9.66 0.79 -10.35
C PHE A 68 -9.45 0.30 -11.80
N ILE A 69 -10.08 -0.82 -12.19
CA ILE A 69 -10.06 -1.32 -13.58
C ILE A 69 -10.57 -0.27 -14.55
N ALA A 70 -11.70 0.36 -14.23
CA ALA A 70 -12.31 1.37 -15.08
C ALA A 70 -11.40 2.61 -15.23
N MET A 71 -10.73 3.03 -14.17
CA MET A 71 -9.76 4.12 -14.20
C MET A 71 -8.58 3.78 -15.10
N CYS A 72 -7.98 2.59 -14.96
CA CYS A 72 -6.87 2.13 -15.78
C CYS A 72 -7.26 2.03 -17.26
N ALA A 73 -8.45 1.53 -17.54
CA ALA A 73 -8.98 1.45 -18.90
C ALA A 73 -9.17 2.84 -19.52
N GLU A 74 -9.64 3.81 -18.76
CA GLU A 74 -9.76 5.20 -19.22
C GLU A 74 -8.40 5.83 -19.47
N ALA A 75 -7.43 5.66 -18.55
CA ALA A 75 -6.07 6.15 -18.69
C ALA A 75 -5.41 5.65 -19.98
N LYS A 76 -5.61 4.38 -20.31
CA LYS A 76 -5.11 3.77 -21.54
C LYS A 76 -5.62 4.47 -22.81
N LYS A 77 -6.87 4.92 -22.83
CA LYS A 77 -7.45 5.64 -24.00
C LYS A 77 -6.71 6.95 -24.29
N TYR A 78 -6.20 7.60 -23.26
CA TYR A 78 -5.50 8.88 -23.38
C TYR A 78 -3.97 8.73 -23.34
N GLY A 79 -3.44 7.51 -23.37
CA GLY A 79 -1.99 7.26 -23.32
C GLY A 79 -1.35 7.59 -21.98
N VAL A 80 -2.15 7.69 -20.90
CA VAL A 80 -1.66 7.96 -19.54
C VAL A 80 -1.44 6.63 -18.80
N ARG A 81 -0.30 6.49 -18.14
CA ARG A 81 0.00 5.32 -17.29
C ARG A 81 -0.42 5.57 -15.84
N VAL A 82 -1.03 4.58 -15.23
CA VAL A 82 -1.38 4.62 -13.81
C VAL A 82 -0.22 4.01 -13.01
N ILE A 83 0.38 4.82 -12.14
CA ILE A 83 1.41 4.40 -11.19
C ILE A 83 0.74 4.24 -9.83
N VAL A 84 0.82 3.06 -9.25
CA VAL A 84 0.19 2.78 -7.95
C VAL A 84 1.22 2.92 -6.85
N ASP A 85 0.86 3.66 -5.80
CA ASP A 85 1.65 3.69 -4.59
C ASP A 85 1.43 2.38 -3.82
N VAL A 86 2.50 1.67 -3.52
CA VAL A 86 2.49 0.36 -2.86
C VAL A 86 3.43 0.33 -1.67
N LEU A 87 3.03 -0.34 -0.60
CA LEU A 87 3.76 -0.32 0.67
C LEU A 87 3.76 -1.70 1.35
N PRO A 88 4.79 -2.52 1.13
CA PRO A 88 4.91 -3.82 1.79
C PRO A 88 5.44 -3.74 3.23
N ASN A 89 6.03 -2.61 3.63
CA ASN A 89 6.85 -2.50 4.83
C ASN A 89 6.09 -2.67 6.15
N HIS A 90 4.86 -2.18 6.25
CA HIS A 90 4.16 -2.08 7.53
C HIS A 90 2.65 -2.27 7.38
N THR A 91 1.99 -2.53 8.51
CA THR A 91 0.53 -2.53 8.62
C THR A 91 0.03 -1.30 9.37
N ALA A 92 -1.29 -1.21 9.55
CA ALA A 92 -1.89 -0.29 10.50
C ALA A 92 -1.39 -0.56 11.93
N PHE A 93 -1.41 0.48 12.76
CA PHE A 93 -1.02 0.38 14.18
C PHE A 93 -1.86 -0.64 14.97
N ASP A 94 -3.12 -0.81 14.61
CA ASP A 94 -4.01 -1.81 15.21
C ASP A 94 -3.82 -3.16 14.52
N THR A 95 -2.89 -3.95 15.03
CA THR A 95 -2.61 -5.30 14.51
C THR A 95 -3.80 -6.25 14.65
N SER A 96 -4.75 -5.97 15.53
CA SER A 96 -5.94 -6.80 15.70
C SER A 96 -6.90 -6.70 14.52
N ALA A 97 -6.84 -5.60 13.78
CA ALA A 97 -7.68 -5.33 12.61
C ALA A 97 -7.12 -5.93 11.29
N VAL A 98 -5.91 -6.47 11.32
CA VAL A 98 -5.31 -7.14 10.14
C VAL A 98 -6.18 -8.31 9.68
N ALA A 99 -6.41 -8.39 8.37
CA ALA A 99 -7.32 -9.37 7.77
C ALA A 99 -6.96 -10.83 8.11
N GLN A 100 -7.98 -11.63 8.39
CA GLN A 100 -7.78 -13.04 8.76
C GLN A 100 -7.09 -13.83 7.64
N GLY A 101 -7.42 -13.56 6.37
CA GLY A 101 -6.78 -14.22 5.23
C GLY A 101 -5.27 -13.99 5.14
N LEU A 102 -4.81 -12.79 5.49
CA LEU A 102 -3.38 -12.50 5.58
C LEU A 102 -2.72 -13.25 6.73
N ARG A 103 -3.36 -13.26 7.92
CA ARG A 103 -2.85 -14.00 9.08
C ARG A 103 -2.72 -15.49 8.79
N ASP A 104 -3.73 -16.06 8.14
CA ASP A 104 -3.73 -17.49 7.78
C ASP A 104 -2.65 -17.80 6.76
N ALA A 105 -2.45 -16.92 5.78
CA ALA A 105 -1.44 -17.06 4.73
C ALA A 105 -0.01 -17.11 5.27
N VAL A 106 0.29 -16.37 6.34
CA VAL A 106 1.62 -16.33 6.96
C VAL A 106 1.77 -17.28 8.16
N GLY A 107 0.75 -18.08 8.45
CA GLY A 107 0.77 -19.03 9.56
C GLY A 107 0.61 -18.40 10.96
N GLY A 108 -0.01 -17.24 11.04
CA GLY A 108 -0.31 -16.50 12.26
C GLY A 108 0.26 -15.10 12.31
N ILE A 109 -0.32 -14.27 13.17
CA ILE A 109 0.05 -12.84 13.27
C ILE A 109 1.52 -12.64 13.70
N ASP A 110 2.04 -13.53 14.54
CA ASP A 110 3.42 -13.43 15.03
C ASP A 110 4.46 -13.67 13.91
N ASN A 111 4.08 -14.38 12.86
CA ASN A 111 4.94 -14.60 11.69
C ASN A 111 4.88 -13.43 10.67
N LEU A 112 3.89 -12.54 10.82
CA LEU A 112 3.74 -11.39 9.93
C LEU A 112 4.78 -10.30 10.20
N TYR A 113 5.25 -10.18 11.42
CA TYR A 113 6.15 -9.10 11.84
C TYR A 113 7.55 -9.63 12.15
N HIS A 114 8.57 -8.76 11.99
CA HIS A 114 9.87 -9.02 12.56
C HIS A 114 9.80 -9.11 14.09
N ALA A 115 10.77 -9.75 14.72
CA ALA A 115 10.82 -9.90 16.18
C ALA A 115 10.76 -8.53 16.90
N ASN A 116 11.37 -7.51 16.33
CA ASN A 116 11.33 -6.14 16.82
C ASN A 116 10.31 -5.24 16.08
N GLY A 117 9.48 -5.80 15.22
CA GLY A 117 8.58 -5.05 14.35
C GLY A 117 7.58 -4.14 15.05
N LEU A 118 7.28 -4.43 16.33
CA LEU A 118 6.41 -3.57 17.18
C LEU A 118 7.19 -2.53 17.97
N VAL A 119 8.53 -2.49 17.87
CA VAL A 119 9.39 -1.54 18.56
C VAL A 119 9.78 -0.43 17.60
N GLU A 120 9.62 0.83 18.01
CA GLU A 120 9.94 1.99 17.18
C GLU A 120 11.45 2.10 16.91
N ILE A 121 11.82 2.48 15.67
CA ILE A 121 13.20 2.80 15.29
C ILE A 121 13.71 3.95 16.16
N LYS A 122 14.86 3.76 16.81
CA LYS A 122 15.52 4.77 17.65
C LYS A 122 16.72 5.42 16.97
N ASP A 123 17.43 4.66 16.15
CA ASP A 123 18.58 5.15 15.39
C ASP A 123 18.41 4.84 13.90
N TYR A 124 18.12 5.86 13.11
CA TYR A 124 17.97 5.76 11.66
C TYR A 124 19.29 5.58 10.88
N ASN A 125 20.42 5.57 11.58
CA ASN A 125 21.73 5.18 11.02
C ASN A 125 22.01 3.68 11.23
N ASP A 126 21.29 3.02 12.10
CA ASP A 126 21.35 1.58 12.30
C ASP A 126 20.48 0.89 11.24
N ARG A 127 21.14 0.23 10.30
CA ARG A 127 20.44 -0.43 9.18
C ARG A 127 19.54 -1.56 9.64
N LEU A 128 19.97 -2.34 10.65
CA LEU A 128 19.16 -3.43 11.19
C LEU A 128 17.87 -2.87 11.81
N GLN A 129 17.95 -1.85 12.65
CA GLN A 129 16.73 -1.21 13.16
C GLN A 129 15.83 -0.68 12.04
N CYS A 130 16.44 -0.08 11.01
CA CYS A 130 15.66 0.45 9.88
C CYS A 130 14.88 -0.61 9.11
N THR A 131 15.32 -1.87 9.11
CA THR A 131 14.74 -2.95 8.33
C THR A 131 13.96 -3.97 9.14
N THR A 132 13.97 -3.87 10.47
CA THR A 132 13.31 -4.85 11.34
C THR A 132 12.49 -4.22 12.47
N SER A 133 12.39 -2.89 12.50
CA SER A 133 11.65 -2.18 13.57
C SER A 133 10.59 -1.25 12.99
N GLY A 134 9.56 -0.98 13.80
CA GLY A 134 8.43 -0.14 13.43
C GLY A 134 8.78 1.31 13.13
N VAL A 135 8.05 1.92 12.23
CA VAL A 135 8.26 3.30 11.80
C VAL A 135 7.00 4.14 12.04
N GLY A 136 7.12 5.24 12.79
CA GLY A 136 6.01 6.16 13.02
C GLY A 136 4.82 5.52 13.75
N GLY A 137 5.07 4.56 14.64
CA GLY A 137 4.04 3.82 15.36
C GLY A 137 3.37 2.71 14.55
N LEU A 138 3.88 2.41 13.34
CA LEU A 138 3.35 1.37 12.48
C LEU A 138 4.22 0.11 12.54
N PRO A 139 3.61 -1.07 12.76
CA PRO A 139 4.31 -2.34 12.89
C PRO A 139 5.03 -2.76 11.61
N ASP A 140 6.29 -3.11 11.73
CA ASP A 140 7.15 -3.54 10.63
C ASP A 140 6.88 -4.99 10.25
N VAL A 141 6.57 -5.20 8.98
CA VAL A 141 6.28 -6.53 8.42
C VAL A 141 7.58 -7.27 8.10
N ASN A 142 7.65 -8.55 8.45
CA ASN A 142 8.74 -9.42 8.03
C ASN A 142 8.66 -9.66 6.51
N THR A 143 9.28 -8.73 5.77
CA THR A 143 9.30 -8.75 4.30
C THR A 143 10.17 -9.87 3.73
N GLU A 144 10.99 -10.52 4.54
CA GLU A 144 11.79 -11.71 4.21
C GLU A 144 11.01 -13.01 4.33
N ASN A 145 9.84 -12.99 5.00
CA ASN A 145 8.96 -14.15 5.09
C ASN A 145 8.45 -14.56 3.70
N PRO A 146 8.76 -15.78 3.20
CA PRO A 146 8.38 -16.20 1.85
C PRO A 146 6.86 -16.31 1.65
N ASP A 147 6.10 -16.64 2.70
CA ASP A 147 4.64 -16.71 2.63
C ASP A 147 4.04 -15.31 2.50
N PHE A 148 4.60 -14.33 3.22
CA PHE A 148 4.22 -12.93 3.03
C PHE A 148 4.58 -12.45 1.63
N GLN A 149 5.80 -12.73 1.15
CA GLN A 149 6.22 -12.37 -0.21
C GLN A 149 5.26 -12.93 -1.25
N TYR A 150 4.88 -14.20 -1.12
CA TYR A 150 3.93 -14.83 -2.02
C TYR A 150 2.57 -14.11 -1.98
N TYR A 151 2.05 -13.85 -0.80
CA TYR A 151 0.77 -13.15 -0.60
C TYR A 151 0.81 -11.74 -1.23
N TYR A 152 1.84 -10.97 -0.91
CA TYR A 152 2.02 -9.63 -1.44
C TYR A 152 2.15 -9.61 -2.97
N MET A 153 2.87 -10.56 -3.54
CA MET A 153 3.04 -10.66 -4.99
C MET A 153 1.75 -11.01 -5.73
N GLN A 154 0.78 -11.68 -5.07
CA GLN A 154 -0.56 -11.86 -5.66
C GLN A 154 -1.28 -10.52 -5.81
N TYR A 155 -1.16 -9.63 -4.84
CA TYR A 155 -1.70 -8.28 -4.92
C TYR A 155 -1.05 -7.46 -6.04
N VAL A 156 0.28 -7.48 -6.14
CA VAL A 156 1.01 -6.79 -7.22
C VAL A 156 0.60 -7.33 -8.59
N ALA A 157 0.51 -8.65 -8.72
CA ALA A 157 0.06 -9.30 -9.95
C ALA A 157 -1.38 -8.92 -10.31
N ASP A 158 -2.26 -8.78 -9.31
CA ASP A 158 -3.63 -8.34 -9.53
C ASP A 158 -3.71 -6.88 -9.99
N LEU A 159 -2.91 -5.98 -9.42
CA LEU A 159 -2.78 -4.59 -9.88
C LEU A 159 -2.36 -4.54 -11.35
N ILE A 160 -1.38 -5.36 -11.77
CA ILE A 160 -0.94 -5.46 -13.16
C ILE A 160 -2.08 -5.96 -14.06
N ARG A 161 -2.77 -7.03 -13.65
CA ARG A 161 -3.93 -7.55 -14.40
C ARG A 161 -5.05 -6.52 -14.56
N CYS A 162 -5.23 -5.67 -13.56
CA CYS A 162 -6.21 -4.58 -13.58
C CYS A 162 -5.77 -3.37 -14.40
N GLY A 163 -4.51 -3.34 -14.88
CA GLY A 163 -4.03 -2.30 -15.78
C GLY A 163 -3.07 -1.28 -15.16
N ALA A 164 -2.52 -1.53 -13.96
CA ALA A 164 -1.44 -0.71 -13.43
C ALA A 164 -0.25 -0.67 -14.40
N GLY A 165 0.26 0.53 -14.67
CA GLY A 165 1.38 0.76 -15.59
C GLY A 165 2.74 0.86 -14.89
N GLY A 166 2.76 0.80 -13.57
CA GLY A 166 3.97 0.84 -12.74
C GLY A 166 3.66 1.06 -11.27
N PHE A 167 4.71 1.12 -10.45
CA PHE A 167 4.60 1.23 -9.00
C PHE A 167 5.57 2.28 -8.45
N ARG A 168 5.16 2.94 -7.39
CA ARG A 168 6.02 3.69 -6.48
C ARG A 168 6.02 2.94 -5.15
N TYR A 169 7.18 2.49 -4.71
CA TYR A 169 7.32 1.80 -3.43
C TYR A 169 7.53 2.81 -2.31
N ASP A 170 6.54 2.88 -1.41
CA ASP A 170 6.66 3.64 -0.18
C ASP A 170 7.61 2.93 0.80
N THR A 171 8.27 3.70 1.66
CA THR A 171 9.19 3.17 2.70
C THR A 171 10.25 2.18 2.19
N ALA A 172 10.64 2.25 0.92
CA ALA A 172 11.61 1.33 0.30
C ALA A 172 12.96 1.26 1.06
N LYS A 173 13.35 2.32 1.75
CA LYS A 173 14.53 2.37 2.62
C LYS A 173 14.46 1.36 3.77
N HIS A 174 13.25 0.98 4.19
CA HIS A 174 13.02 0.08 5.32
C HIS A 174 12.88 -1.39 4.93
N ILE A 175 12.94 -1.70 3.64
CA ILE A 175 12.93 -3.08 3.14
C ILE A 175 14.34 -3.65 3.18
N GLY A 176 14.50 -4.85 3.74
CA GLY A 176 15.76 -5.57 3.77
C GLY A 176 16.28 -5.94 2.38
N LEU A 177 17.56 -5.83 2.18
CA LEU A 177 18.27 -6.31 0.99
C LEU A 177 18.96 -7.65 1.32
N PRO A 178 19.26 -8.50 0.32
CA PRO A 178 19.99 -9.76 0.57
C PRO A 178 21.34 -9.61 1.24
N SER A 179 21.92 -8.40 1.22
CA SER A 179 23.19 -8.06 1.85
C SER A 179 23.06 -7.44 3.24
N ASP A 180 21.84 -7.15 3.68
CA ASP A 180 21.60 -6.53 4.98
C ASP A 180 21.73 -7.58 6.11
N PRO A 181 22.01 -7.15 7.35
CA PRO A 181 21.93 -8.05 8.51
C PRO A 181 20.52 -8.66 8.61
N LEU A 182 20.49 -9.94 8.95
CA LEU A 182 19.24 -10.62 9.26
C LEU A 182 18.90 -10.46 10.74
N ASP A 183 17.60 -10.47 11.05
CA ASP A 183 17.05 -10.45 12.41
C ASP A 183 17.24 -11.81 13.10
#